data_39230d999291e3c3bb6a00c06f8ad3c3
#
_entry.id   39230d999291e3c3bb6a00c06f8ad3c3
#
_cell.length_a   1.000
_cell.length_b   1.000
_cell.length_c   1.000
_cell.angle_alpha   90.00
_cell.angle_beta   90.00
_cell.angle_gamma   90.00
#
_symmetry.space_group_name_H-M   'P 1'
#
loop_
_entity.id
_entity.type
_entity.pdbx_description
1 polymer ?
#
loop_
_entity_poly.entity_id
_entity_poly.type
_entity_poly.pdbx_seq_one_letter_code
_entity_poly.pdbx_strand_id
1 'polypeptide(L)'
;MKIIHVALTGPFTDNWGYQDNLLSKYHKKLGYDVSLIVPKYRYDDNANIIVDDRDSYVDENGIKIIRLKIKGDRHLNYKFKRYVNLYSTIESENPDIIFVHGCQFMDIKVIVRYIQKHQNVKVFVDNHADFSNSARNFLSKNILHKIIWRYYAHSIEPYTTKFYGVLPARVDFLKDVYKLPKEKIDLLVMGIDDDIVEDIKQKQTSIRE
;
A
#
# COMPACT_ATOMS: atom_id res chain seq x y z
N MET A 1 17.60 -10.22 -0.05
CA MET A 1 16.16 -10.48 0.03
C MET A 1 15.44 -9.32 -0.61
N LYS A 2 14.53 -9.60 -1.53
CA LYS A 2 13.79 -8.59 -2.28
C LYS A 2 12.38 -8.42 -1.72
N ILE A 3 12.02 -7.17 -1.43
CA ILE A 3 10.69 -6.78 -0.96
C ILE A 3 10.04 -5.91 -2.02
N ILE A 4 8.85 -6.28 -2.48
CA ILE A 4 8.02 -5.35 -3.25
C ILE A 4 6.90 -4.81 -2.38
N HIS A 5 6.71 -3.49 -2.43
CA HIS A 5 5.55 -2.82 -1.89
C HIS A 5 4.52 -2.58 -3.00
N VAL A 6 3.27 -2.94 -2.77
CA VAL A 6 2.17 -2.74 -3.73
C VAL A 6 1.19 -1.73 -3.13
N ALA A 7 1.32 -0.46 -3.51
CA ALA A 7 0.52 0.67 -3.03
C ALA A 7 -0.44 1.16 -4.13
N LEU A 8 -1.49 0.37 -4.40
CA LEU A 8 -2.42 0.58 -5.51
C LEU A 8 -3.81 1.03 -5.08
N THR A 9 -4.00 1.37 -3.80
CA THR A 9 -5.31 1.75 -3.26
C THR A 9 -5.66 3.22 -3.40
N GLY A 10 -4.69 4.09 -3.71
CA GLY A 10 -4.86 5.54 -3.88
C GLY A 10 -3.76 6.15 -4.73
N PRO A 11 -3.79 7.47 -5.00
CA PRO A 11 -2.67 8.18 -5.59
C PRO A 11 -1.40 8.03 -4.74
N PHE A 12 -0.25 7.96 -5.40
CA PHE A 12 1.04 7.89 -4.74
C PHE A 12 1.91 9.09 -5.15
N THR A 13 2.34 9.86 -4.16
CA THR A 13 3.25 11.00 -4.34
C THR A 13 4.60 10.68 -3.70
N ASP A 14 5.66 10.86 -4.46
CA ASP A 14 7.02 10.63 -4.00
C ASP A 14 7.34 11.52 -2.79
N ASN A 15 8.13 11.03 -1.85
CA ASN A 15 8.67 11.76 -0.69
C ASN A 15 7.62 12.31 0.28
N TRP A 16 6.40 11.79 0.24
CA TRP A 16 5.41 12.12 1.24
C TRP A 16 5.58 11.26 2.50
N GLY A 17 5.20 11.82 3.66
CA GLY A 17 5.27 11.14 4.96
C GLY A 17 4.19 10.06 5.17
N TYR A 18 3.70 9.43 4.09
CA TYR A 18 2.77 8.31 4.19
C TYR A 18 3.50 7.00 4.47
N GLN A 19 2.78 6.05 5.05
CA GLN A 19 3.36 4.78 5.47
C GLN A 19 3.95 3.95 4.32
N ASP A 20 3.35 3.99 3.13
CA ASP A 20 3.87 3.33 1.94
C ASP A 20 5.24 3.88 1.53
N ASN A 21 5.46 5.20 1.62
CA ASN A 21 6.78 5.83 1.42
C ASN A 21 7.76 5.48 2.55
N LEU A 22 7.34 5.69 3.80
CA LEU A 22 8.21 5.51 4.96
C LEU A 22 8.62 4.05 5.15
N LEU A 23 7.68 3.11 5.07
CA LEU A 23 7.98 1.70 5.28
C LEU A 23 8.94 1.17 4.21
N SER A 24 8.77 1.56 2.95
CA SER A 24 9.69 1.20 1.86
C SER A 24 11.08 1.83 2.06
N LYS A 25 11.16 3.10 2.48
CA LYS A 25 12.41 3.79 2.83
C LYS A 25 13.17 3.06 3.94
N TYR A 26 12.49 2.70 5.02
CA TYR A 26 13.13 2.00 6.14
C TYR A 26 13.53 0.57 5.79
N HIS A 27 12.76 -0.15 4.99
CA HIS A 27 13.21 -1.45 4.45
C HIS A 27 14.48 -1.30 3.60
N LYS A 28 14.57 -0.24 2.79
CA LYS A 28 15.79 0.05 2.02
C LYS A 28 16.97 0.38 2.92
N LYS A 29 16.79 1.21 3.96
CA LYS A 29 17.83 1.51 4.98
C LYS A 29 18.32 0.27 5.72
N LEU A 30 17.47 -0.74 5.91
CA LEU A 30 17.82 -2.03 6.50
C LEU A 30 18.58 -2.97 5.53
N GLY A 31 18.89 -2.50 4.31
CA GLY A 31 19.69 -3.24 3.34
C GLY A 31 18.91 -4.20 2.45
N TYR A 32 17.58 -4.13 2.43
CA TYR A 32 16.76 -4.91 1.50
C TYR A 32 16.82 -4.31 0.07
N ASP A 33 16.66 -5.16 -0.94
CA ASP A 33 16.34 -4.73 -2.29
C ASP A 33 14.84 -4.40 -2.34
N VAL A 34 14.49 -3.13 -2.58
CA VAL A 34 13.12 -2.64 -2.47
C VAL A 34 12.64 -2.05 -3.79
N SER A 35 11.47 -2.50 -4.23
CA SER A 35 10.71 -1.89 -5.32
C SER A 35 9.31 -1.53 -4.83
N LEU A 36 8.75 -0.45 -5.38
CA LEU A 36 7.42 0.04 -5.03
C LEU A 36 6.55 0.13 -6.30
N ILE A 37 5.45 -0.62 -6.34
CA ILE A 37 4.48 -0.64 -7.44
C ILE A 37 3.31 0.27 -7.07
N VAL A 38 3.11 1.34 -7.85
CA VAL A 38 2.17 2.43 -7.56
C VAL A 38 1.35 2.80 -8.80
N PRO A 39 0.21 3.50 -8.66
CA PRO A 39 -0.53 4.00 -9.82
C PRO A 39 0.19 5.19 -10.48
N LYS A 40 -0.16 5.47 -11.74
CA LYS A 40 0.22 6.70 -12.44
C LYS A 40 -0.50 7.96 -11.93
N TYR A 41 -1.18 7.89 -10.81
CA TYR A 41 -1.83 9.05 -10.18
C TYR A 41 -1.03 9.50 -8.96
N ARG A 42 -0.84 10.81 -8.88
CA ARG A 42 -0.23 11.49 -7.72
C ARG A 42 -0.97 12.78 -7.42
N TYR A 43 -0.72 13.34 -6.28
CA TYR A 43 -1.15 14.70 -5.97
C TYR A 43 -0.10 15.71 -6.47
N ASP A 44 -0.58 16.86 -6.96
CA ASP A 44 0.25 18.05 -7.16
C ASP A 44 0.33 18.88 -5.87
N ASP A 45 1.02 20.02 -5.93
CA ASP A 45 1.24 20.91 -4.76
C ASP A 45 -0.08 21.57 -4.28
N ASN A 46 -1.14 21.55 -5.11
CA ASN A 46 -2.47 22.05 -4.78
C ASN A 46 -3.43 20.93 -4.35
N ALA A 47 -2.91 19.73 -4.07
CA ALA A 47 -3.68 18.53 -3.75
C ALA A 47 -4.67 18.06 -4.84
N ASN A 48 -4.46 18.45 -6.11
CA ASN A 48 -5.21 17.90 -7.22
C ASN A 48 -4.60 16.57 -7.66
N ILE A 49 -5.45 15.64 -8.12
CA ILE A 49 -4.97 14.38 -8.68
C ILE A 49 -4.56 14.59 -10.14
N ILE A 50 -3.28 14.38 -10.41
CA ILE A 50 -2.69 14.46 -11.74
C ILE A 50 -2.08 13.13 -12.16
N VAL A 51 -1.81 12.98 -13.46
CA VAL A 51 -1.13 11.81 -14.02
C VAL A 51 0.38 12.05 -14.03
N ASP A 52 1.13 11.10 -13.54
CA ASP A 52 2.58 11.03 -13.67
C ASP A 52 2.91 10.13 -14.86
N ASP A 53 3.57 10.69 -15.87
CA ASP A 53 3.85 9.96 -17.11
C ASP A 53 5.05 9.02 -17.03
N ARG A 54 5.86 9.11 -15.95
CA ARG A 54 6.96 8.16 -15.72
C ARG A 54 6.45 6.74 -15.59
N ASP A 55 7.10 5.78 -16.22
CA ASP A 55 6.79 4.36 -16.07
C ASP A 55 7.60 3.71 -14.96
N SER A 56 8.91 3.97 -14.92
CA SER A 56 9.82 3.48 -13.88
C SER A 56 11.00 4.41 -13.69
N TYR A 57 11.42 4.56 -12.44
CA TYR A 57 12.58 5.38 -12.03
C TYR A 57 13.07 4.93 -10.66
N VAL A 58 14.22 5.45 -10.25
CA VAL A 58 14.73 5.28 -8.88
C VAL A 58 14.53 6.61 -8.14
N ASP A 59 13.95 6.54 -6.95
CA ASP A 59 13.76 7.72 -6.10
C ASP A 59 15.05 8.14 -5.37
N GLU A 60 14.99 9.20 -4.58
CA GLU A 60 16.13 9.72 -3.81
C GLU A 60 16.63 8.76 -2.72
N ASN A 61 15.80 7.80 -2.30
CA ASN A 61 16.16 6.77 -1.32
C ASN A 61 16.76 5.52 -1.99
N GLY A 62 16.93 5.53 -3.33
CA GLY A 62 17.41 4.38 -4.09
C GLY A 62 16.37 3.25 -4.25
N ILE A 63 15.09 3.58 -4.12
CA ILE A 63 13.97 2.64 -4.31
C ILE A 63 13.50 2.69 -5.76
N LYS A 64 13.37 1.54 -6.40
CA LYS A 64 12.78 1.43 -7.73
C LYS A 64 11.27 1.64 -7.66
N ILE A 65 10.77 2.72 -8.25
CA ILE A 65 9.35 3.03 -8.37
C ILE A 65 8.86 2.56 -9.74
N ILE A 66 7.73 1.82 -9.76
CA ILE A 66 7.10 1.33 -10.99
C ILE A 66 5.66 1.81 -11.00
N ARG A 67 5.31 2.67 -11.96
CA ARG A 67 3.99 3.28 -12.07
C ARG A 67 3.11 2.54 -13.08
N LEU A 68 1.94 2.08 -12.65
CA LEU A 68 1.02 1.33 -13.48
C LEU A 68 -0.17 2.19 -13.93
N LYS A 69 -0.52 2.05 -15.20
CA LYS A 69 -1.76 2.61 -15.77
C LYS A 69 -2.98 1.85 -15.25
N ILE A 70 -4.06 2.58 -15.00
CA ILE A 70 -5.38 1.97 -14.81
C ILE A 70 -5.84 1.34 -16.12
N LYS A 71 -6.44 0.16 -16.04
CA LYS A 71 -6.94 -0.61 -17.16
C LYS A 71 -8.28 -0.04 -17.64
N GLY A 72 -8.37 0.34 -18.94
CA GLY A 72 -9.60 0.78 -19.59
C GLY A 72 -10.05 2.18 -19.18
N ASP A 73 -11.37 2.43 -19.22
CA ASP A 73 -11.95 3.74 -18.96
C ASP A 73 -11.68 4.22 -17.53
N ARG A 74 -11.21 5.45 -17.41
CA ARG A 74 -10.73 6.06 -16.15
C ARG A 74 -11.79 6.05 -15.03
N HIS A 75 -13.09 6.25 -15.37
CA HIS A 75 -14.13 6.48 -14.36
C HIS A 75 -14.49 5.22 -13.56
N LEU A 76 -14.71 4.09 -14.21
CA LEU A 76 -15.06 2.83 -13.55
C LEU A 76 -13.84 2.14 -12.95
N ASN A 77 -12.73 2.11 -13.67
CA ASN A 77 -11.53 1.41 -13.21
C ASN A 77 -10.73 2.18 -12.16
N TYR A 78 -10.85 3.51 -12.08
CA TYR A 78 -10.35 4.29 -10.95
C TYR A 78 -11.05 3.88 -9.64
N LYS A 79 -12.37 3.66 -9.71
CA LYS A 79 -13.16 3.22 -8.56
C LYS A 79 -12.87 1.77 -8.16
N PHE A 80 -12.64 0.89 -9.12
CA PHE A 80 -12.34 -0.53 -8.91
C PHE A 80 -10.85 -0.86 -8.88
N LYS A 81 -9.99 0.08 -9.25
CA LYS A 81 -8.52 -0.01 -9.15
C LYS A 81 -7.99 -1.27 -9.82
N ARG A 82 -8.14 -1.32 -11.14
CA ARG A 82 -7.58 -2.37 -12.01
C ARG A 82 -6.45 -1.79 -12.83
N TYR A 83 -5.33 -2.53 -12.92
CA TYR A 83 -4.09 -2.03 -13.49
C TYR A 83 -3.61 -2.87 -14.66
N VAL A 84 -2.94 -2.23 -15.62
CA VAL A 84 -2.30 -2.91 -16.74
C VAL A 84 -0.98 -3.52 -16.25
N ASN A 85 -0.69 -4.75 -16.70
CA ASN A 85 0.59 -5.43 -16.48
C ASN A 85 1.00 -5.72 -15.02
N LEU A 86 0.08 -5.64 -14.04
CA LEU A 86 0.43 -5.90 -12.63
C LEU A 86 1.08 -7.30 -12.45
N TYR A 87 0.57 -8.35 -13.10
CA TYR A 87 1.12 -9.69 -12.97
C TYR A 87 2.56 -9.76 -13.49
N SER A 88 2.78 -9.32 -14.73
CA SER A 88 4.12 -9.34 -15.34
C SER A 88 5.12 -8.44 -14.62
N THR A 89 4.65 -7.34 -14.03
CA THR A 89 5.48 -6.46 -13.19
C THR A 89 5.94 -7.18 -11.92
N ILE A 90 5.03 -7.85 -11.20
CA ILE A 90 5.41 -8.64 -10.01
C ILE A 90 6.37 -9.78 -10.42
N GLU A 91 6.07 -10.45 -11.53
CA GLU A 91 6.89 -11.56 -12.04
C GLU A 91 8.30 -11.11 -12.43
N SER A 92 8.45 -9.96 -13.08
CA SER A 92 9.77 -9.38 -13.42
C SER A 92 10.58 -8.95 -12.21
N GLU A 93 9.91 -8.53 -11.13
CA GLU A 93 10.57 -8.17 -9.89
C GLU A 93 10.99 -9.39 -9.04
N ASN A 94 10.37 -10.55 -9.24
CA ASN A 94 10.69 -11.82 -8.57
C ASN A 94 10.91 -11.68 -7.05
N PRO A 95 9.91 -11.22 -6.28
CA PRO A 95 10.08 -10.89 -4.87
C PRO A 95 10.14 -12.09 -3.94
N ASP A 96 10.87 -11.96 -2.85
CA ASP A 96 10.80 -12.85 -1.69
C ASP A 96 9.61 -12.49 -0.77
N ILE A 97 9.28 -11.19 -0.72
CA ILE A 97 8.20 -10.64 0.10
C ILE A 97 7.35 -9.68 -0.74
N ILE A 98 6.03 -9.81 -0.60
CA ILE A 98 5.05 -8.85 -1.11
C ILE A 98 4.38 -8.16 0.09
N PHE A 99 4.55 -6.85 0.21
CA PHE A 99 3.84 -6.02 1.17
C PHE A 99 2.74 -5.22 0.44
N VAL A 100 1.48 -5.51 0.75
CA VAL A 100 0.32 -4.90 0.08
C VAL A 100 -0.26 -3.80 0.96
N HIS A 101 -0.24 -2.56 0.48
CA HIS A 101 -0.83 -1.40 1.16
C HIS A 101 -2.32 -1.31 0.87
N GLY A 102 -3.09 -2.01 1.71
CA GLY A 102 -4.53 -2.13 1.61
C GLY A 102 -5.03 -3.17 0.62
N CYS A 103 -6.15 -3.79 0.93
CA CYS A 103 -6.80 -4.80 0.08
C CYS A 103 -8.02 -4.27 -0.69
N GLN A 104 -8.22 -2.93 -0.71
CA GLN A 104 -9.39 -2.29 -1.33
C GLN A 104 -9.16 -2.01 -2.82
N PHE A 105 -8.77 -3.03 -3.57
CA PHE A 105 -8.65 -2.98 -5.04
C PHE A 105 -8.92 -4.34 -5.68
N MET A 106 -9.48 -4.33 -6.90
CA MET A 106 -9.92 -5.59 -7.53
C MET A 106 -8.76 -6.48 -7.96
N ASP A 107 -7.62 -5.89 -8.30
CA ASP A 107 -6.46 -6.65 -8.77
C ASP A 107 -5.68 -7.34 -7.65
N ILE A 108 -6.19 -7.33 -6.40
CA ILE A 108 -5.71 -8.22 -5.34
C ILE A 108 -5.68 -9.69 -5.83
N LYS A 109 -6.64 -10.09 -6.69
CA LYS A 109 -6.67 -11.42 -7.30
C LYS A 109 -5.51 -11.69 -8.26
N VAL A 110 -4.91 -10.66 -8.82
CA VAL A 110 -3.70 -10.80 -9.66
C VAL A 110 -2.53 -11.19 -8.77
N ILE A 111 -2.43 -10.56 -7.59
CA ILE A 111 -1.42 -10.92 -6.57
C ILE A 111 -1.64 -12.36 -6.10
N VAL A 112 -2.88 -12.73 -5.76
CA VAL A 112 -3.23 -14.11 -5.36
C VAL A 112 -2.79 -15.13 -6.43
N ARG A 113 -3.09 -14.87 -7.70
CA ARG A 113 -2.67 -15.74 -8.81
C ARG A 113 -1.15 -15.89 -8.92
N TYR A 114 -0.39 -14.83 -8.63
CA TYR A 114 1.06 -14.87 -8.58
C TYR A 114 1.55 -15.76 -7.42
N ILE A 115 1.03 -15.53 -6.21
CA ILE A 115 1.43 -16.27 -5.00
C ILE A 115 1.11 -17.77 -5.14
N GLN A 116 -0.01 -18.13 -5.75
CA GLN A 116 -0.37 -19.54 -6.01
C GLN A 116 0.66 -20.29 -6.83
N LYS A 117 1.39 -19.60 -7.71
CA LYS A 117 2.49 -20.15 -8.50
C LYS A 117 3.87 -20.06 -7.82
N HIS A 118 4.00 -19.16 -6.84
CA HIS A 118 5.25 -18.85 -6.14
C HIS A 118 5.06 -18.97 -4.62
N GLN A 119 4.89 -20.22 -4.15
CA GLN A 119 4.48 -20.53 -2.76
C GLN A 119 5.51 -20.13 -1.68
N ASN A 120 6.75 -19.86 -2.05
CA ASN A 120 7.79 -19.42 -1.13
C ASN A 120 7.72 -17.92 -0.80
N VAL A 121 6.90 -17.15 -1.54
CA VAL A 121 6.74 -15.70 -1.33
C VAL A 121 5.91 -15.44 -0.08
N LYS A 122 6.45 -14.66 0.85
CA LYS A 122 5.72 -14.21 2.04
C LYS A 122 4.88 -12.98 1.72
N VAL A 123 3.67 -12.94 2.27
CA VAL A 123 2.73 -11.84 2.03
C VAL A 123 2.32 -11.18 3.33
N PHE A 124 2.40 -9.85 3.35
CA PHE A 124 1.89 -9.00 4.42
C PHE A 124 0.93 -7.97 3.83
N VAL A 125 -0.09 -7.62 4.57
CA VAL A 125 -1.11 -6.64 4.14
C VAL A 125 -1.35 -5.66 5.27
N ASP A 126 -1.28 -4.35 5.00
CA ASP A 126 -1.75 -3.35 5.95
C ASP A 126 -3.17 -2.87 5.61
N ASN A 127 -3.80 -2.16 6.52
CA ASN A 127 -5.11 -1.58 6.34
C ASN A 127 -5.17 -0.17 6.89
N HIS A 128 -5.57 0.75 6.01
CA HIS A 128 -5.75 2.16 6.30
C HIS A 128 -7.23 2.57 6.36
N ALA A 129 -8.16 1.65 6.08
CA ALA A 129 -9.59 1.92 6.07
C ALA A 129 -10.20 1.75 7.47
N ASP A 130 -11.08 2.67 7.82
CA ASP A 130 -11.94 2.61 8.99
C ASP A 130 -13.27 3.35 8.75
N PHE A 131 -14.08 3.49 9.81
CA PHE A 131 -15.37 4.18 9.71
C PHE A 131 -15.26 5.71 9.57
N SER A 132 -14.11 6.29 9.91
CA SER A 132 -13.90 7.74 9.84
C SER A 132 -13.52 8.21 8.43
N ASN A 133 -12.77 7.40 7.68
CA ASN A 133 -12.21 7.79 6.40
C ASN A 133 -12.83 7.09 5.18
N SER A 134 -13.34 5.87 5.31
CA SER A 134 -13.71 5.05 4.16
C SER A 134 -15.15 4.53 4.20
N ALA A 135 -15.59 3.95 5.30
CA ALA A 135 -16.94 3.38 5.46
C ALA A 135 -17.95 4.42 6.04
N ARG A 136 -17.97 5.63 5.48
CA ARG A 136 -18.66 6.80 6.05
C ARG A 136 -20.18 6.83 5.82
N ASN A 137 -20.68 6.19 4.78
CA ASN A 137 -22.10 6.16 4.44
C ASN A 137 -22.61 4.70 4.31
N PHE A 138 -23.94 4.55 4.25
CA PHE A 138 -24.59 3.23 4.19
C PHE A 138 -24.07 2.36 3.03
N LEU A 139 -23.95 2.92 1.83
CA LEU A 139 -23.50 2.20 0.62
C LEU A 139 -22.03 1.78 0.75
N SER A 140 -21.17 2.72 1.18
CA SER A 140 -19.75 2.43 1.41
C SER A 140 -19.56 1.37 2.48
N LYS A 141 -20.24 1.50 3.63
CA LYS A 141 -20.13 0.55 4.75
C LYS A 141 -20.66 -0.83 4.39
N ASN A 142 -21.91 -0.92 3.90
CA ASN A 142 -22.63 -2.20 3.83
C ASN A 142 -22.40 -2.92 2.49
N ILE A 143 -22.14 -2.21 1.39
CA ILE A 143 -21.90 -2.83 0.08
C ILE A 143 -20.42 -2.87 -0.23
N LEU A 144 -19.73 -1.71 -0.27
CA LEU A 144 -18.32 -1.71 -0.66
C LEU A 144 -17.46 -2.46 0.35
N HIS A 145 -17.52 -2.12 1.65
CA HIS A 145 -16.65 -2.74 2.64
C HIS A 145 -17.11 -4.11 3.09
N LYS A 146 -18.39 -4.29 3.50
CA LYS A 146 -18.85 -5.57 4.04
C LYS A 146 -19.05 -6.68 3.00
N ILE A 147 -19.17 -6.34 1.71
CA ILE A 147 -19.34 -7.32 0.64
C ILE A 147 -18.13 -7.33 -0.27
N ILE A 148 -17.88 -6.23 -1.01
CA ILE A 148 -16.88 -6.22 -2.08
C ILE A 148 -15.47 -6.33 -1.51
N TRP A 149 -15.04 -5.38 -0.68
CA TRP A 149 -13.68 -5.38 -0.17
C TRP A 149 -13.40 -6.51 0.81
N ARG A 150 -14.41 -6.93 1.59
CA ARG A 150 -14.33 -8.14 2.40
C ARG A 150 -14.06 -9.38 1.54
N TYR A 151 -14.76 -9.55 0.42
CA TYR A 151 -14.51 -10.65 -0.51
C TYR A 151 -13.06 -10.66 -1.02
N TYR A 152 -12.52 -9.49 -1.40
CA TYR A 152 -11.13 -9.39 -1.83
C TYR A 152 -10.13 -9.63 -0.69
N ALA A 153 -10.40 -9.16 0.51
CA ALA A 153 -9.59 -9.44 1.69
C ALA A 153 -9.53 -10.95 2.00
N HIS A 154 -10.69 -11.63 1.94
CA HIS A 154 -10.73 -13.08 2.10
C HIS A 154 -10.07 -13.84 0.95
N SER A 155 -9.98 -13.29 -0.25
CA SER A 155 -9.30 -13.97 -1.37
C SER A 155 -7.79 -14.06 -1.19
N ILE A 156 -7.18 -13.09 -0.52
CA ILE A 156 -5.74 -13.09 -0.23
C ILE A 156 -5.41 -13.67 1.15
N GLU A 157 -6.38 -13.73 2.08
CA GLU A 157 -6.19 -14.15 3.47
C GLU A 157 -5.47 -15.50 3.61
N PRO A 158 -5.80 -16.58 2.86
CA PRO A 158 -5.13 -17.88 3.02
C PRO A 158 -3.61 -17.82 2.78
N TYR A 159 -3.15 -16.86 1.98
CA TYR A 159 -1.75 -16.67 1.59
C TYR A 159 -1.04 -15.59 2.40
N THR A 160 -1.78 -14.86 3.24
CA THR A 160 -1.23 -13.75 4.02
C THR A 160 -0.69 -14.24 5.36
N THR A 161 0.56 -13.88 5.65
CA THR A 161 1.22 -14.17 6.92
C THR A 161 0.61 -13.34 8.06
N LYS A 162 0.45 -12.02 7.84
CA LYS A 162 -0.16 -11.08 8.78
C LYS A 162 -0.89 -9.95 8.07
N PHE A 163 -2.01 -9.55 8.65
CA PHE A 163 -2.70 -8.29 8.37
C PHE A 163 -2.39 -7.29 9.47
N TYR A 164 -2.08 -6.07 9.10
CA TYR A 164 -1.80 -5.00 10.04
C TYR A 164 -2.83 -3.90 9.97
N GLY A 165 -3.45 -3.54 11.10
CA GLY A 165 -4.12 -2.26 11.21
C GLY A 165 -3.11 -1.20 11.62
N VAL A 166 -3.04 -0.07 10.94
CA VAL A 166 -2.06 0.99 11.26
C VAL A 166 -2.50 1.88 12.43
N LEU A 167 -3.70 1.66 12.95
CA LEU A 167 -4.25 2.24 14.17
C LEU A 167 -5.17 1.19 14.85
N PRO A 168 -5.45 1.27 16.16
CA PRO A 168 -6.36 0.34 16.83
C PRO A 168 -7.73 0.22 16.16
N ALA A 169 -8.35 1.35 15.76
CA ALA A 169 -9.64 1.35 15.03
C ALA A 169 -9.57 0.60 13.69
N ARG A 170 -8.40 0.56 13.04
CA ARG A 170 -8.18 -0.17 11.78
C ARG A 170 -7.93 -1.66 12.00
N VAL A 171 -7.38 -2.03 13.15
CA VAL A 171 -7.33 -3.42 13.61
C VAL A 171 -8.76 -3.94 13.85
N ASP A 172 -9.60 -3.15 14.54
CA ASP A 172 -11.00 -3.53 14.79
C ASP A 172 -11.80 -3.60 13.48
N PHE A 173 -11.51 -2.72 12.52
CA PHE A 173 -12.13 -2.76 11.20
C PHE A 173 -11.83 -4.07 10.43
N LEU A 174 -10.60 -4.57 10.49
CA LEU A 174 -10.24 -5.88 9.93
C LEU A 174 -11.02 -7.02 10.59
N LYS A 175 -11.18 -6.99 11.92
CA LYS A 175 -11.93 -7.98 12.68
C LYS A 175 -13.44 -7.89 12.43
N ASP A 176 -14.01 -6.69 12.52
CA ASP A 176 -15.45 -6.49 12.61
C ASP A 176 -16.13 -6.34 11.26
N VAL A 177 -15.47 -5.70 10.29
CA VAL A 177 -16.00 -5.45 8.96
C VAL A 177 -15.56 -6.53 7.98
N TYR A 178 -14.26 -6.80 7.92
CA TYR A 178 -13.74 -7.82 7.00
C TYR A 178 -13.84 -9.24 7.58
N LYS A 179 -14.05 -9.41 8.90
CA LYS A 179 -14.17 -10.72 9.56
C LYS A 179 -12.97 -11.63 9.30
N LEU A 180 -11.79 -11.06 9.27
CA LEU A 180 -10.55 -11.82 9.12
C LEU A 180 -10.19 -12.55 10.43
N PRO A 181 -9.43 -13.66 10.36
CA PRO A 181 -8.99 -14.41 11.53
C PRO A 181 -8.15 -13.55 12.47
N LYS A 182 -8.51 -13.53 13.76
CA LYS A 182 -7.88 -12.67 14.77
C LYS A 182 -6.39 -12.96 14.94
N GLU A 183 -5.99 -14.20 14.82
CA GLU A 183 -4.61 -14.68 14.94
C GLU A 183 -3.69 -14.17 13.81
N LYS A 184 -4.29 -13.76 12.69
CA LYS A 184 -3.57 -13.15 11.57
C LYS A 184 -3.53 -11.63 11.64
N ILE A 185 -4.22 -10.99 12.60
CA ILE A 185 -4.32 -9.53 12.69
C ILE A 185 -3.41 -9.01 13.80
N ASP A 186 -2.67 -7.93 13.48
CA ASP A 186 -1.79 -7.27 14.43
C ASP A 186 -1.83 -5.74 14.24
N LEU A 187 -1.20 -5.00 15.14
CA LEU A 187 -1.07 -3.55 15.08
C LEU A 187 0.32 -3.19 14.53
N LEU A 188 0.36 -2.42 13.44
CA LEU A 188 1.57 -1.78 12.92
C LEU A 188 1.41 -0.27 13.06
N VAL A 189 1.88 0.30 14.15
CA VAL A 189 1.75 1.72 14.43
C VAL A 189 2.50 2.54 13.37
N MET A 190 1.83 3.56 12.84
CA MET A 190 2.49 4.54 11.97
C MET A 190 3.54 5.31 12.76
N GLY A 191 4.77 5.30 12.26
CA GLY A 191 5.87 6.07 12.81
C GLY A 191 5.98 7.46 12.21
N ILE A 192 6.97 8.20 12.67
CA ILE A 192 7.45 9.44 12.06
C ILE A 192 8.81 9.17 11.40
N ASP A 193 9.15 9.97 10.40
CA ASP A 193 10.46 9.90 9.76
C ASP A 193 11.54 10.48 10.69
N ASP A 194 12.47 9.65 11.15
CA ASP A 194 13.55 10.07 12.04
C ASP A 194 14.46 11.13 11.40
N ASP A 195 14.65 11.10 10.08
CA ASP A 195 15.46 12.08 9.37
C ASP A 195 14.85 13.50 9.51
N ILE A 196 13.52 13.61 9.49
CA ILE A 196 12.83 14.90 9.71
C ILE A 196 13.00 15.38 11.15
N VAL A 197 12.98 14.46 12.13
CA VAL A 197 13.17 14.80 13.54
C VAL A 197 14.59 15.31 13.80
N GLU A 198 15.59 14.70 13.20
CA GLU A 198 16.98 15.14 13.31
C GLU A 198 17.20 16.51 12.68
N ASP A 199 16.66 16.76 11.49
CA ASP A 199 16.70 18.07 10.81
C ASP A 199 16.09 19.19 11.66
N ILE A 200 14.94 18.93 12.30
CA ILE A 200 14.28 19.90 13.17
C ILE A 200 15.16 20.20 14.41
N LYS A 201 15.76 19.18 15.02
CA LYS A 201 16.66 19.37 16.17
C LYS A 201 17.88 20.22 15.80
N GLN A 202 18.53 19.93 14.66
CA GLN A 202 19.68 20.69 14.18
C GLN A 202 19.32 22.17 13.91
N LYS A 203 18.18 22.43 13.25
CA LYS A 203 17.69 23.79 13.02
C LYS A 203 17.37 24.54 14.31
N GLN A 204 16.82 23.87 15.32
CA GLN A 204 16.55 24.48 16.63
C GLN A 204 17.86 24.84 17.38
N THR A 205 18.89 24.04 17.24
CA THR A 205 20.20 24.32 17.86
C THR A 205 20.85 25.53 17.20
N SER A 206 20.83 25.63 15.87
CA SER A 206 21.43 26.77 15.13
C SER A 206 20.70 28.10 15.33
N ILE A 207 19.45 28.12 15.82
CA ILE A 207 18.71 29.37 16.14
C ILE A 207 19.05 29.86 17.56
N ARG A 208 19.61 29.00 18.42
CA ARG A 208 19.97 29.31 19.79
C ARG A 208 21.43 29.73 19.99
N GLU A 209 22.25 29.57 18.99
CA GLU A 209 23.62 30.10 18.89
C GLU A 209 23.64 31.47 18.19
#